data_c58cee10468883607a0dd3adfb7bef19
#
_entry.id   c58cee10468883607a0dd3adfb7bef19
#
_cell.length_a   1.000
_cell.length_b   1.000
_cell.length_c   1.000
_cell.angle_alpha   90.00
_cell.angle_beta   90.00
_cell.angle_gamma   90.00
#
_symmetry.space_group_name_H-M   'P 1'
#
loop_
_entity.id
_entity.type
_entity.pdbx_description
1 polymer ?
#
loop_
_entity_poly.entity_id
_entity_poly.type
_entity_poly.pdbx_seq_one_letter_code
_entity_poly.pdbx_strand_id
1 'polypeptide(L)'
;MTRRMTALAIVALVLAVTRGPAWAEAMALKLLPNYSRATFKSDAPLETFVGNTAADGIAGSLTVDPERPQTATGSIRVDMNLVRTGIDKRDADMRAKSFLDTEVEANRWVTYDIKSVEMAGPLEPGKAVPAKVRGVLTVKQRPIERIAETSVTWIKLTPAQLESQKRFGFTADNIKVRARFATTFTDHGMQVPQLLIFKVSNEIQLETDLTFARQ
;
A
#
# COMPACT_ATOMS: atom_id res chain seq x y z
N MET A 1 79.57 -38.89 -6.04
CA MET A 1 78.72 -37.98 -6.82
C MET A 1 77.25 -38.33 -6.50
N THR A 2 76.66 -37.67 -5.58
CA THR A 2 75.27 -37.91 -5.11
C THR A 2 74.41 -36.72 -5.48
N ARG A 3 73.49 -36.90 -6.47
CA ARG A 3 72.53 -35.92 -6.88
C ARG A 3 71.33 -35.97 -5.92
N ARG A 4 71.09 -34.89 -5.19
CA ARG A 4 69.87 -34.64 -4.41
C ARG A 4 68.81 -34.06 -5.33
N MET A 5 67.70 -34.81 -5.51
CA MET A 5 66.46 -34.29 -6.13
C MET A 5 65.62 -33.65 -5.07
N THR A 6 65.40 -32.34 -5.19
CA THR A 6 64.47 -31.58 -4.35
C THR A 6 63.07 -31.60 -5.00
N ALA A 7 62.14 -32.25 -4.35
CA ALA A 7 60.73 -32.27 -4.78
C ALA A 7 60.06 -30.99 -4.29
N LEU A 8 59.54 -30.17 -5.22
CA LEU A 8 58.78 -28.97 -4.94
C LEU A 8 57.26 -29.35 -4.84
N ALA A 9 56.73 -29.34 -3.63
CA ALA A 9 55.30 -29.56 -3.41
C ALA A 9 54.55 -28.26 -3.62
N ILE A 10 53.71 -28.20 -4.69
CA ILE A 10 52.82 -27.11 -4.96
C ILE A 10 51.51 -27.36 -4.15
N VAL A 11 51.31 -26.61 -3.08
CA VAL A 11 50.04 -26.58 -2.33
C VAL A 11 49.07 -25.68 -3.07
N ALA A 12 48.12 -26.25 -3.78
CA ALA A 12 47.00 -25.52 -4.38
C ALA A 12 45.99 -25.17 -3.28
N LEU A 13 45.97 -23.91 -2.87
CA LEU A 13 44.94 -23.38 -1.96
C LEU A 13 43.64 -23.16 -2.72
N VAL A 14 42.68 -24.08 -2.58
CA VAL A 14 41.30 -23.94 -3.11
C VAL A 14 40.56 -22.97 -2.21
N LEU A 15 40.41 -21.72 -2.64
CA LEU A 15 39.51 -20.75 -2.04
C LEU A 15 38.05 -21.16 -2.33
N ALA A 16 37.43 -21.86 -1.38
CA ALA A 16 36.01 -22.08 -1.38
C ALA A 16 35.30 -20.76 -1.14
N VAL A 17 34.84 -20.10 -2.23
CA VAL A 17 33.94 -18.94 -2.15
C VAL A 17 32.60 -19.47 -1.64
N THR A 18 32.39 -19.40 -0.34
CA THR A 18 31.06 -19.60 0.25
C THR A 18 30.18 -18.44 -0.21
N ARG A 19 29.36 -18.67 -1.25
CA ARG A 19 28.24 -17.77 -1.55
C ARG A 19 27.33 -17.83 -0.33
N GLY A 20 27.34 -16.79 0.50
CA GLY A 20 26.35 -16.58 1.51
C GLY A 20 24.96 -16.56 0.85
N PRO A 21 23.87 -16.84 1.60
CA PRO A 21 22.52 -16.80 1.05
C PRO A 21 22.35 -15.45 0.32
N ALA A 22 22.01 -15.52 -0.96
CA ALA A 22 21.66 -14.34 -1.72
C ALA A 22 20.37 -13.80 -1.07
N TRP A 23 20.51 -12.78 -0.24
CA TRP A 23 19.38 -12.08 0.35
C TRP A 23 18.56 -11.52 -0.81
N ALA A 24 17.29 -11.88 -0.90
CA ALA A 24 16.42 -11.29 -1.89
C ALA A 24 16.42 -9.77 -1.65
N GLU A 25 16.76 -9.02 -2.70
CA GLU A 25 16.85 -7.57 -2.62
C GLU A 25 15.44 -6.99 -2.42
N ALA A 26 15.30 -6.07 -1.47
CA ALA A 26 14.03 -5.40 -1.25
C ALA A 26 13.59 -4.66 -2.54
N MET A 27 12.37 -4.91 -2.95
CA MET A 27 11.80 -4.32 -4.16
C MET A 27 11.21 -2.94 -3.84
N ALA A 28 11.69 -1.90 -4.52
CA ALA A 28 11.03 -0.60 -4.54
C ALA A 28 9.93 -0.62 -5.60
N LEU A 29 8.70 -0.31 -5.20
CA LEU A 29 7.52 -0.35 -6.05
C LEU A 29 6.77 0.98 -6.01
N LYS A 30 6.16 1.33 -7.14
CA LYS A 30 5.30 2.50 -7.29
C LYS A 30 3.87 2.04 -7.57
N LEU A 31 2.92 2.71 -6.94
CA LEU A 31 1.49 2.47 -7.17
C LEU A 31 1.11 2.80 -8.61
N LEU A 32 0.32 1.94 -9.23
CA LEU A 32 -0.31 2.13 -10.54
C LEU A 32 -1.71 2.72 -10.33
N PRO A 33 -1.93 4.03 -10.52
CA PRO A 33 -3.19 4.69 -10.17
C PRO A 33 -4.39 4.13 -10.94
N ASN A 34 -4.22 3.81 -12.23
CA ASN A 34 -5.29 3.27 -13.09
C ASN A 34 -5.80 1.89 -12.62
N TYR A 35 -5.01 1.18 -11.80
CA TYR A 35 -5.31 -0.16 -11.27
C TYR A 35 -5.49 -0.14 -9.76
N SER A 36 -5.67 1.04 -9.18
CA SER A 36 -5.81 1.23 -7.75
C SER A 36 -7.05 2.01 -7.40
N ARG A 37 -7.66 1.70 -6.25
CA ARG A 37 -8.84 2.39 -5.72
C ARG A 37 -8.72 2.51 -4.21
N ALA A 38 -9.19 3.63 -3.68
CA ALA A 38 -9.53 3.78 -2.28
C ALA A 38 -11.00 4.19 -2.20
N THR A 39 -11.72 3.52 -1.31
CA THR A 39 -13.15 3.69 -1.11
C THR A 39 -13.40 3.99 0.35
N PHE A 40 -14.27 4.95 0.64
CA PHE A 40 -14.85 5.08 1.96
C PHE A 40 -16.33 4.74 1.94
N LYS A 41 -16.83 4.26 3.06
CA LYS A 41 -18.23 3.96 3.29
C LYS A 41 -18.64 4.46 4.66
N SER A 42 -19.81 5.08 4.75
CA SER A 42 -20.45 5.45 6.01
C SER A 42 -21.96 5.25 5.90
N ASP A 43 -22.58 4.80 6.98
CA ASP A 43 -23.99 4.41 6.99
C ASP A 43 -24.86 5.45 7.69
N ALA A 44 -26.03 5.69 7.15
CA ALA A 44 -27.14 6.38 7.78
C ALA A 44 -28.39 5.48 7.75
N PRO A 45 -29.42 5.74 8.57
CA PRO A 45 -30.59 4.88 8.66
C PRO A 45 -31.31 4.59 7.34
N LEU A 46 -31.23 5.51 6.37
CA LEU A 46 -31.91 5.39 5.09
C LEU A 46 -30.95 5.27 3.88
N GLU A 47 -29.67 5.44 4.07
CA GLU A 47 -28.70 5.45 2.97
C GLU A 47 -27.31 5.04 3.44
N THR A 48 -26.59 4.33 2.59
CA THR A 48 -25.15 4.11 2.72
C THR A 48 -24.41 5.04 1.78
N PHE A 49 -23.53 5.88 2.32
CA PHE A 49 -22.68 6.76 1.54
C PHE A 49 -21.43 6.00 1.10
N VAL A 50 -21.12 6.06 -0.18
CA VAL A 50 -19.89 5.48 -0.73
C VAL A 50 -19.19 6.53 -1.58
N GLY A 51 -17.90 6.71 -1.36
CA GLY A 51 -17.06 7.55 -2.21
C GLY A 51 -15.84 6.79 -2.70
N ASN A 52 -15.46 7.01 -3.95
CA ASN A 52 -14.33 6.36 -4.61
C ASN A 52 -13.35 7.40 -5.15
N THR A 53 -12.06 7.03 -5.18
CA THR A 53 -11.04 7.82 -5.87
C THR A 53 -11.19 7.71 -7.39
N ALA A 54 -10.96 8.83 -8.11
CA ALA A 54 -10.57 8.79 -9.51
C ALA A 54 -9.15 8.19 -9.65
N ALA A 55 -8.79 7.73 -10.86
CA ALA A 55 -7.50 7.06 -11.10
C ALA A 55 -6.28 7.91 -10.72
N ASP A 56 -6.33 9.21 -10.98
CA ASP A 56 -5.27 10.17 -10.64
C ASP A 56 -5.34 10.70 -9.19
N GLY A 57 -6.39 10.33 -8.47
CA GLY A 57 -6.61 10.71 -7.07
C GLY A 57 -5.87 9.88 -6.04
N ILE A 58 -5.09 8.89 -6.46
CA ILE A 58 -4.36 8.02 -5.54
C ILE A 58 -2.91 7.83 -6.00
N ALA A 59 -1.98 7.90 -5.05
CA ALA A 59 -0.57 7.65 -5.30
C ALA A 59 0.06 6.95 -4.10
N GLY A 60 1.21 6.30 -4.30
CA GLY A 60 1.91 5.64 -3.20
C GLY A 60 3.19 4.94 -3.65
N SER A 61 3.95 4.53 -2.66
CA SER A 61 5.14 3.71 -2.81
C SER A 61 5.15 2.60 -1.76
N LEU A 62 5.79 1.50 -2.09
CA LEU A 62 5.97 0.35 -1.23
C LEU A 62 7.39 -0.18 -1.43
N THR A 63 8.10 -0.46 -0.36
CA THR A 63 9.34 -1.23 -0.38
C THR A 63 9.09 -2.52 0.36
N VAL A 64 9.34 -3.66 -0.28
CA VAL A 64 9.09 -4.99 0.31
C VAL A 64 10.17 -5.98 -0.09
N ASP A 65 10.64 -6.74 0.87
CA ASP A 65 11.44 -7.95 0.66
C ASP A 65 10.48 -9.14 0.70
N PRO A 66 10.28 -9.89 -0.39
CA PRO A 66 9.35 -11.02 -0.41
C PRO A 66 9.67 -12.13 0.60
N GLU A 67 10.95 -12.30 0.93
CA GLU A 67 11.39 -13.28 1.93
C GLU A 67 11.15 -12.78 3.36
N ARG A 68 11.11 -11.47 3.56
CA ARG A 68 10.91 -10.80 4.85
C ARG A 68 9.87 -9.68 4.75
N PRO A 69 8.63 -9.99 4.37
CA PRO A 69 7.60 -8.97 4.14
C PRO A 69 7.25 -8.16 5.38
N GLN A 70 7.62 -8.61 6.59
CA GLN A 70 7.47 -7.87 7.85
C GLN A 70 8.31 -6.58 7.87
N THR A 71 9.36 -6.48 7.04
CA THR A 71 10.21 -5.29 6.92
C THR A 71 9.65 -4.25 5.94
N ALA A 72 8.47 -4.49 5.36
CA ALA A 72 7.88 -3.61 4.38
C ALA A 72 7.62 -2.21 4.95
N THR A 73 7.91 -1.21 4.13
CA THR A 73 7.65 0.21 4.39
C THR A 73 6.95 0.83 3.20
N GLY A 74 6.21 1.90 3.42
CA GLY A 74 5.51 2.57 2.34
C GLY A 74 4.53 3.62 2.82
N SER A 75 4.02 4.38 1.87
CA SER A 75 3.01 5.40 2.10
C SER A 75 2.01 5.42 0.94
N ILE A 76 0.76 5.63 1.27
CA ILE A 76 -0.34 5.84 0.33
C ILE A 76 -0.90 7.23 0.60
N ARG A 77 -1.25 7.96 -0.44
CA ARG A 77 -1.94 9.24 -0.34
C ARG A 77 -3.12 9.30 -1.29
N VAL A 78 -4.20 9.89 -0.83
CA VAL A 78 -5.45 10.09 -1.58
C VAL A 78 -5.77 11.59 -1.65
N ASP A 79 -6.01 12.10 -2.84
CA ASP A 79 -6.48 13.47 -3.08
C ASP A 79 -8.00 13.54 -2.89
N MET A 80 -8.43 14.17 -1.81
CA MET A 80 -9.86 14.29 -1.48
C MET A 80 -10.63 15.17 -2.46
N ASN A 81 -9.95 16.01 -3.24
CA ASN A 81 -10.57 16.76 -4.34
C ASN A 81 -10.98 15.87 -5.52
N LEU A 82 -10.41 14.67 -5.61
CA LEU A 82 -10.68 13.69 -6.67
C LEU A 82 -11.52 12.49 -6.19
N VAL A 83 -11.98 12.50 -4.94
CA VAL A 83 -12.96 11.53 -4.44
C VAL A 83 -14.38 11.95 -4.87
N ARG A 84 -15.17 10.98 -5.30
CA ARG A 84 -16.55 11.16 -5.79
C ARG A 84 -17.51 10.20 -5.12
N THR A 85 -18.67 10.73 -4.73
CA THR A 85 -19.81 9.96 -4.19
C THR A 85 -20.93 9.76 -5.21
N GLY A 86 -20.79 10.36 -6.40
CA GLY A 86 -21.84 10.36 -7.42
C GLY A 86 -22.92 11.44 -7.22
N ILE A 87 -22.81 12.28 -6.19
CA ILE A 87 -23.72 13.40 -5.92
C ILE A 87 -22.88 14.66 -5.68
N ASP A 88 -22.92 15.60 -6.63
CA ASP A 88 -22.06 16.80 -6.63
C ASP A 88 -22.18 17.63 -5.36
N LYS A 89 -23.42 17.82 -4.85
CA LYS A 89 -23.63 18.54 -3.60
C LYS A 89 -22.95 17.87 -2.42
N ARG A 90 -23.03 16.56 -2.31
CA ARG A 90 -22.35 15.78 -1.24
C ARG A 90 -20.84 15.89 -1.36
N ASP A 91 -20.32 15.83 -2.57
CA ASP A 91 -18.91 16.00 -2.86
C ASP A 91 -18.41 17.41 -2.47
N ALA A 92 -19.21 18.43 -2.71
CA ALA A 92 -18.92 19.80 -2.29
C ALA A 92 -18.98 19.95 -0.75
N ASP A 93 -20.03 19.42 -0.11
CA ASP A 93 -20.19 19.45 1.35
C ASP A 93 -19.02 18.70 2.05
N MET A 94 -18.59 17.54 1.53
CA MET A 94 -17.46 16.77 2.05
C MET A 94 -16.16 17.59 2.04
N ARG A 95 -15.94 18.43 1.02
CA ARG A 95 -14.73 19.26 0.87
C ARG A 95 -14.82 20.57 1.65
N ALA A 96 -16.01 20.97 2.07
CA ALA A 96 -16.23 22.23 2.75
C ALA A 96 -15.49 22.34 4.09
N LYS A 97 -15.32 23.57 4.57
CA LYS A 97 -14.64 23.92 5.84
C LYS A 97 -15.18 23.19 7.04
N SER A 98 -16.48 22.89 7.07
CA SER A 98 -17.16 22.16 8.13
C SER A 98 -16.72 20.68 8.24
N PHE A 99 -16.18 20.11 7.15
CA PHE A 99 -15.71 18.73 7.11
C PHE A 99 -14.20 18.66 6.82
N LEU A 100 -13.80 18.32 5.61
CA LEU A 100 -12.39 18.13 5.25
C LEU A 100 -11.62 19.44 5.10
N ASP A 101 -12.29 20.55 4.69
CA ASP A 101 -11.64 21.85 4.46
C ASP A 101 -10.48 21.77 3.45
N THR A 102 -10.76 21.18 2.29
CA THR A 102 -9.73 20.89 1.29
C THR A 102 -9.20 22.13 0.55
N GLU A 103 -9.73 23.31 0.80
CA GLU A 103 -9.15 24.60 0.38
C GLU A 103 -7.80 24.82 1.07
N VAL A 104 -7.62 24.30 2.28
CA VAL A 104 -6.32 24.22 2.94
C VAL A 104 -5.54 23.07 2.32
N GLU A 105 -4.43 23.35 1.63
CA GLU A 105 -3.67 22.35 0.86
C GLU A 105 -3.27 21.13 1.71
N ALA A 106 -2.89 21.33 2.98
CA ALA A 106 -2.53 20.25 3.89
C ALA A 106 -3.71 19.31 4.25
N ASN A 107 -4.95 19.76 4.10
CA ASN A 107 -6.16 18.96 4.34
C ASN A 107 -6.63 18.20 3.10
N ARG A 108 -6.13 18.59 1.93
CA ARG A 108 -6.45 17.93 0.67
C ARG A 108 -6.07 16.46 0.64
N TRP A 109 -5.00 16.11 1.36
CA TRP A 109 -4.40 14.79 1.32
C TRP A 109 -4.78 13.95 2.54
N VAL A 110 -5.34 12.79 2.28
CA VAL A 110 -5.42 11.71 3.27
C VAL A 110 -4.24 10.77 3.02
N THR A 111 -3.47 10.48 4.07
CA THR A 111 -2.30 9.60 3.98
C THR A 111 -2.40 8.41 4.91
N TYR A 112 -1.78 7.30 4.52
CA TYR A 112 -1.55 6.15 5.39
C TYR A 112 -0.09 5.73 5.29
N ASP A 113 0.65 5.90 6.40
CA ASP A 113 2.07 5.61 6.48
C ASP A 113 2.30 4.32 7.27
N ILE A 114 2.89 3.30 6.63
CA ILE A 114 3.15 1.99 7.23
C ILE A 114 4.19 2.12 8.35
N LYS A 115 3.89 1.54 9.52
CA LYS A 115 4.78 1.47 10.69
C LYS A 115 5.28 0.05 10.94
N SER A 116 4.42 -0.95 10.82
CA SER A 116 4.79 -2.35 10.96
C SER A 116 3.83 -3.26 10.20
N VAL A 117 4.34 -4.42 9.82
CA VAL A 117 3.57 -5.47 9.12
C VAL A 117 3.69 -6.77 9.89
N GLU A 118 2.56 -7.36 10.23
CA GLU A 118 2.45 -8.69 10.81
C GLU A 118 1.97 -9.66 9.73
N MET A 119 2.81 -10.61 9.34
CA MET A 119 2.55 -11.60 8.30
C MET A 119 3.21 -12.93 8.65
N ALA A 120 2.55 -14.03 8.39
CA ALA A 120 2.96 -15.36 8.86
C ALA A 120 4.10 -16.01 8.06
N GLY A 121 4.69 -15.37 7.07
CA GLY A 121 5.77 -15.96 6.29
C GLY A 121 6.12 -15.17 5.03
N PRO A 122 6.98 -15.70 4.17
CA PRO A 122 7.38 -15.06 2.93
C PRO A 122 6.21 -14.96 1.94
N LEU A 123 6.35 -14.07 0.96
CA LEU A 123 5.44 -13.99 -0.17
C LEU A 123 5.82 -15.02 -1.23
N GLU A 124 4.86 -15.84 -1.63
CA GLU A 124 5.00 -16.76 -2.75
C GLU A 124 4.26 -16.18 -3.97
N PRO A 125 4.86 -16.23 -5.19
CA PRO A 125 4.19 -15.75 -6.39
C PRO A 125 2.81 -16.38 -6.60
N GLY A 126 1.80 -15.55 -6.83
CA GLY A 126 0.43 -15.95 -7.10
C GLY A 126 -0.41 -16.31 -5.86
N LYS A 127 0.18 -16.39 -4.67
CA LYS A 127 -0.53 -16.72 -3.44
C LYS A 127 -0.92 -15.47 -2.67
N ALA A 128 -2.19 -15.37 -2.31
CA ALA A 128 -2.68 -14.32 -1.43
C ALA A 128 -2.36 -14.66 0.04
N VAL A 129 -1.67 -13.77 0.73
CA VAL A 129 -1.26 -13.95 2.13
C VAL A 129 -1.94 -12.88 2.99
N PRO A 130 -2.67 -13.28 4.05
CA PRO A 130 -3.25 -12.31 4.99
C PRO A 130 -2.14 -11.64 5.82
N ALA A 131 -2.35 -10.35 6.12
CA ALA A 131 -1.46 -9.59 6.98
C ALA A 131 -2.23 -8.54 7.77
N LYS A 132 -1.66 -8.11 8.90
CA LYS A 132 -2.09 -6.91 9.63
C LYS A 132 -1.05 -5.83 9.42
N VAL A 133 -1.47 -4.71 8.90
CA VAL A 133 -0.61 -3.55 8.68
C VAL A 133 -0.99 -2.47 9.68
N ARG A 134 -0.09 -2.17 10.61
CA ARG A 134 -0.20 -1.04 11.50
C ARG A 134 0.39 0.18 10.82
N GLY A 135 -0.35 1.28 10.79
CA GLY A 135 0.10 2.52 10.16
C GLY A 135 -0.58 3.74 10.78
N VAL A 136 -0.14 4.91 10.37
CA VAL A 136 -0.71 6.19 10.75
C VAL A 136 -1.59 6.70 9.62
N LEU A 137 -2.90 6.77 9.87
CA LEU A 137 -3.86 7.45 9.02
C LEU A 137 -3.90 8.92 9.40
N THR A 138 -3.60 9.79 8.45
CA THR A 138 -3.72 11.24 8.64
C THR A 138 -4.86 11.78 7.80
N VAL A 139 -5.88 12.35 8.44
CA VAL A 139 -7.00 13.06 7.81
C VAL A 139 -7.10 14.42 8.46
N LYS A 140 -7.24 15.47 7.65
CA LYS A 140 -7.35 16.87 8.14
C LYS A 140 -6.23 17.21 9.15
N GLN A 141 -4.99 16.84 8.82
CA GLN A 141 -3.78 17.02 9.63
C GLN A 141 -3.82 16.33 11.02
N ARG A 142 -4.76 15.41 11.25
CA ARG A 142 -4.84 14.64 12.50
C ARG A 142 -4.37 13.20 12.28
N PRO A 143 -3.18 12.85 12.76
CA PRO A 143 -2.64 11.50 12.66
C PRO A 143 -3.26 10.61 13.73
N ILE A 144 -3.78 9.45 13.31
CA ILE A 144 -4.32 8.42 14.21
C ILE A 144 -3.76 7.07 13.77
N GLU A 145 -3.29 6.29 14.72
CA GLU A 145 -2.82 4.93 14.43
C GLU A 145 -4.01 4.00 14.14
N ARG A 146 -3.91 3.23 13.05
CA ARG A 146 -4.91 2.24 12.64
C ARG A 146 -4.23 0.95 12.22
N ILE A 147 -4.93 -0.16 12.41
CA ILE A 147 -4.55 -1.46 11.92
C ILE A 147 -5.47 -1.81 10.75
N ALA A 148 -4.88 -2.06 9.60
CA ALA A 148 -5.57 -2.53 8.40
C ALA A 148 -5.44 -4.05 8.28
N GLU A 149 -6.58 -4.74 8.17
CA GLU A 149 -6.62 -6.14 7.75
C GLU A 149 -6.36 -6.18 6.25
N THR A 150 -5.32 -6.89 5.84
CA THR A 150 -4.85 -6.87 4.45
C THR A 150 -4.74 -8.27 3.85
N SER A 151 -4.80 -8.31 2.53
CA SER A 151 -4.43 -9.47 1.73
C SER A 151 -3.41 -9.01 0.69
N VAL A 152 -2.21 -9.59 0.72
CA VAL A 152 -1.09 -9.23 -0.14
C VAL A 152 -0.83 -10.36 -1.11
N THR A 153 -0.68 -10.05 -2.40
CA THR A 153 -0.34 -11.02 -3.45
C THR A 153 0.84 -10.53 -4.26
N TRP A 154 1.90 -11.32 -4.33
CA TRP A 154 2.99 -11.07 -5.27
C TRP A 154 2.64 -11.67 -6.64
N ILE A 155 2.60 -10.84 -7.67
CA ILE A 155 2.28 -11.22 -9.04
C ILE A 155 3.56 -11.13 -9.87
N LYS A 156 4.08 -12.28 -10.26
CA LYS A 156 5.26 -12.39 -11.10
C LYS A 156 4.84 -12.72 -12.54
N LEU A 157 5.13 -11.82 -13.47
CA LEU A 157 4.79 -12.01 -14.88
C LEU A 157 5.89 -12.78 -15.60
N THR A 158 5.50 -13.74 -16.43
CA THR A 158 6.41 -14.38 -17.38
C THR A 158 6.81 -13.38 -18.47
N PRO A 159 7.93 -13.60 -19.20
CA PRO A 159 8.32 -12.72 -20.30
C PRO A 159 7.20 -12.50 -21.34
N ALA A 160 6.46 -13.55 -21.70
CA ALA A 160 5.36 -13.44 -22.64
C ALA A 160 4.19 -12.60 -22.13
N GLN A 161 3.84 -12.73 -20.84
CA GLN A 161 2.83 -11.90 -20.20
C GLN A 161 3.29 -10.44 -20.09
N LEU A 162 4.56 -10.22 -19.74
CA LEU A 162 5.13 -8.88 -19.62
C LEU A 162 5.06 -8.13 -20.95
N GLU A 163 5.37 -8.76 -22.09
CA GLU A 163 5.29 -8.11 -23.39
C GLU A 163 3.91 -7.51 -23.68
N SER A 164 2.84 -8.18 -23.27
CA SER A 164 1.47 -7.68 -23.44
C SER A 164 1.05 -6.65 -22.41
N GLN A 165 1.65 -6.66 -21.21
CA GLN A 165 1.22 -5.87 -20.04
C GLN A 165 2.09 -4.63 -19.78
N LYS A 166 3.33 -4.57 -20.26
CA LYS A 166 4.25 -3.45 -20.03
C LYS A 166 3.70 -2.08 -20.44
N ARG A 167 2.89 -2.03 -21.51
CA ARG A 167 2.24 -0.78 -21.96
C ARG A 167 1.27 -0.17 -20.93
N PHE A 168 0.82 -0.96 -19.96
CA PHE A 168 -0.07 -0.54 -18.90
C PHE A 168 0.67 -0.20 -17.60
N GLY A 169 2.02 -0.21 -17.61
CA GLY A 169 2.87 0.09 -16.48
C GLY A 169 3.21 -1.11 -15.59
N PHE A 170 2.76 -2.33 -15.93
CA PHE A 170 3.15 -3.54 -15.20
C PHE A 170 4.60 -3.90 -15.52
N THR A 171 5.26 -4.50 -14.53
CA THR A 171 6.64 -4.99 -14.62
C THR A 171 6.69 -6.49 -14.33
N ALA A 172 7.87 -7.08 -14.34
CA ALA A 172 8.03 -8.51 -14.04
C ALA A 172 7.51 -8.84 -12.63
N ASP A 173 7.71 -7.93 -11.68
CA ASP A 173 7.29 -8.08 -10.29
C ASP A 173 6.26 -6.99 -9.93
N ASN A 174 5.07 -7.43 -9.49
CA ASN A 174 4.00 -6.54 -9.08
C ASN A 174 3.45 -7.02 -7.73
N ILE A 175 2.96 -6.10 -6.92
CA ILE A 175 2.30 -6.44 -5.64
C ILE A 175 0.87 -5.90 -5.68
N LYS A 176 -0.08 -6.77 -5.36
CA LYS A 176 -1.47 -6.40 -5.14
C LYS A 176 -1.78 -6.43 -3.65
N VAL A 177 -2.36 -5.34 -3.15
CA VAL A 177 -2.76 -5.20 -1.75
C VAL A 177 -4.23 -4.83 -1.68
N ARG A 178 -5.01 -5.63 -0.96
CA ARG A 178 -6.38 -5.26 -0.55
C ARG A 178 -6.36 -5.02 0.95
N ALA A 179 -6.93 -3.91 1.40
CA ALA A 179 -6.96 -3.58 2.80
C ALA A 179 -8.34 -3.10 3.23
N ARG A 180 -8.69 -3.36 4.51
CA ARG A 180 -9.92 -2.90 5.16
C ARG A 180 -9.60 -2.46 6.57
N PHE A 181 -10.11 -1.31 6.96
CA PHE A 181 -10.03 -0.78 8.31
C PHE A 181 -11.10 0.29 8.51
N ALA A 182 -11.24 0.80 9.72
CA ALA A 182 -12.20 1.84 10.03
C ALA A 182 -11.54 3.01 10.77
N THR A 183 -12.17 4.17 10.67
CA THR A 183 -11.88 5.36 11.48
C THR A 183 -13.18 6.05 11.85
N THR A 184 -13.13 7.18 12.54
CA THR A 184 -14.32 7.95 12.88
C THR A 184 -14.18 9.43 12.47
N PHE A 185 -15.31 10.11 12.21
CA PHE A 185 -15.29 11.55 11.97
C PHE A 185 -14.67 12.31 13.14
N THR A 186 -15.04 11.93 14.36
CA THR A 186 -14.59 12.62 15.58
C THR A 186 -13.12 12.48 15.86
N ASP A 187 -12.48 11.35 15.51
CA ASP A 187 -11.02 11.17 15.61
C ASP A 187 -10.26 12.22 14.82
N HIS A 188 -10.81 12.64 13.69
CA HIS A 188 -10.20 13.64 12.82
C HIS A 188 -10.76 15.05 13.03
N GLY A 189 -11.50 15.28 14.16
CA GLY A 189 -12.04 16.58 14.54
C GLY A 189 -13.14 17.09 13.61
N MET A 190 -13.77 16.20 12.90
CA MET A 190 -14.95 16.50 12.10
C MET A 190 -16.21 16.23 12.91
N GLN A 191 -17.26 16.99 12.65
CA GLN A 191 -18.57 16.70 13.20
C GLN A 191 -19.17 15.51 12.46
N VAL A 192 -19.96 14.69 13.17
CA VAL A 192 -20.74 13.64 12.52
C VAL A 192 -21.78 14.27 11.62
N PRO A 193 -21.82 13.96 10.30
CA PRO A 193 -22.80 14.52 9.40
C PRO A 193 -24.24 14.21 9.83
N GLN A 194 -25.16 15.09 9.48
CA GLN A 194 -26.58 14.88 9.69
C GLN A 194 -27.31 14.94 8.34
N LEU A 195 -28.09 13.93 8.05
CA LEU A 195 -28.96 13.87 6.88
C LEU A 195 -30.41 14.07 7.34
N LEU A 196 -30.96 15.27 7.08
CA LEU A 196 -32.27 15.70 7.60
C LEU A 196 -32.32 15.56 9.15
N ILE A 197 -33.16 14.67 9.65
CA ILE A 197 -33.31 14.38 11.09
C ILE A 197 -32.42 13.22 11.57
N PHE A 198 -31.74 12.51 10.65
CA PHE A 198 -30.95 11.34 10.94
C PHE A 198 -29.46 11.67 11.04
N LYS A 199 -28.79 11.14 12.05
CA LYS A 199 -27.33 11.20 12.15
C LYS A 199 -26.73 10.08 11.27
N VAL A 200 -25.69 10.41 10.55
CA VAL A 200 -24.80 9.44 9.89
C VAL A 200 -24.03 8.69 10.98
N SER A 201 -23.62 7.46 10.72
CA SER A 201 -22.67 6.76 11.61
C SER A 201 -21.42 7.59 11.83
N ASN A 202 -20.90 7.61 13.06
CA ASN A 202 -19.58 8.20 13.30
C ASN A 202 -18.45 7.39 12.65
N GLU A 203 -18.69 6.10 12.40
CA GLU A 203 -17.72 5.22 11.76
C GLU A 203 -17.64 5.46 10.25
N ILE A 204 -16.42 5.46 9.75
CA ILE A 204 -16.07 5.47 8.33
C ILE A 204 -15.29 4.20 8.05
N GLN A 205 -15.84 3.31 7.23
CA GLN A 205 -15.16 2.13 6.74
C GLN A 205 -14.31 2.50 5.54
N LEU A 206 -13.07 2.02 5.52
CA LEU A 206 -12.10 2.30 4.47
C LEU A 206 -11.68 0.98 3.81
N GLU A 207 -11.77 0.94 2.48
CA GLU A 207 -11.34 -0.20 1.69
C GLU A 207 -10.38 0.28 0.60
N THR A 208 -9.33 -0.51 0.34
CA THR A 208 -8.41 -0.23 -0.77
C THR A 208 -8.16 -1.49 -1.60
N ASP A 209 -8.02 -1.29 -2.90
CA ASP A 209 -7.52 -2.28 -3.85
C ASP A 209 -6.37 -1.60 -4.60
N LEU A 210 -5.12 -1.95 -4.25
CA LEU A 210 -3.92 -1.26 -4.68
C LEU A 210 -3.06 -2.21 -5.51
N THR A 211 -2.53 -1.71 -6.60
CA THR A 211 -1.58 -2.43 -7.46
C THR A 211 -0.30 -1.61 -7.57
N PHE A 212 0.82 -2.25 -7.27
CA PHE A 212 2.16 -1.67 -7.34
C PHE A 212 2.99 -2.42 -8.36
N ALA A 213 3.82 -1.69 -9.11
CA ALA A 213 4.81 -2.26 -10.02
C ALA A 213 6.23 -1.89 -9.55
N ARG A 214 7.18 -2.81 -9.69
CA ARG A 214 8.59 -2.58 -9.39
C ARG A 214 9.14 -1.45 -10.26
N GLN A 215 9.93 -0.54 -9.64
CA GLN A 215 10.62 0.54 -10.33
C GLN A 215 11.89 0.03 -11.04
#